data_4012565a6b279e890cda57954242cb26
#
_entry.id   4012565a6b279e890cda57954242cb26
#
_cell.length_a   1.000
_cell.length_b   1.000
_cell.length_c   1.000
_cell.angle_alpha   90.00
_cell.angle_beta   90.00
_cell.angle_gamma   90.00
#
_symmetry.space_group_name_H-M   'P 1'
#
loop_
_entity.id
_entity.type
_entity.pdbx_description
1 polymer ?
#
loop_
_entity_poly.entity_id
_entity_poly.type
_entity_poly.pdbx_seq_one_letter_code
_entity_poly.pdbx_strand_id
1 'polypeptide(L)'
;NKDKDYIVQQNDFIQITRVETKTLTKVENLKYSTVTKGSGNWTRTVEQEGKDGKINRTYLVTYANGKETARKVIKEEILEKPVDKVIRYGGIDEGTTFTGRLTTYGGDCNGCGGNSSSGVKLSPTSGVNNSHSPYLTYKGRKYYCLAADRSIPFGTVIKISNHNLNTDSTIYGIVVDRGGAIKGNKVDIFKGSEGSGAKYFGGGTSTNTKFEIVSVGSGRAYFWR
;
A
#
# COMPACT_ATOMS: atom_id res chain seq x y z
N ASN A 1 37.31 -3.96 46.02
CA ASN A 1 36.82 -5.14 46.74
C ASN A 1 38.02 -5.83 47.36
N LYS A 2 38.07 -5.81 48.67
CA LYS A 2 39.07 -6.59 49.42
C LYS A 2 38.57 -8.03 49.51
N ASP A 3 39.51 -8.96 49.64
CA ASP A 3 39.19 -10.38 49.76
C ASP A 3 38.32 -10.62 51.01
N LYS A 4 37.44 -11.61 50.98
CA LYS A 4 36.50 -11.89 52.09
C LYS A 4 37.20 -12.21 53.42
N ASP A 5 38.48 -12.62 53.35
CA ASP A 5 39.30 -12.92 54.52
C ASP A 5 40.19 -11.73 54.96
N TYR A 6 39.95 -10.53 54.37
CA TYR A 6 40.71 -9.33 54.73
C TYR A 6 40.40 -8.87 56.17
N ILE A 7 41.41 -8.78 57.00
CA ILE A 7 41.27 -8.22 58.35
C ILE A 7 41.34 -6.69 58.28
N VAL A 8 40.24 -6.04 58.70
CA VAL A 8 40.06 -4.59 58.67
C VAL A 8 41.23 -3.93 59.53
N GLN A 9 41.94 -2.99 58.91
CA GLN A 9 43.03 -2.24 59.57
C GLN A 9 42.52 -0.89 60.06
N GLN A 10 43.31 -0.30 61.02
CA GLN A 10 43.04 1.07 61.43
C GLN A 10 43.16 2.02 60.22
N ASN A 11 42.15 2.91 60.00
CA ASN A 11 41.99 3.83 58.87
C ASN A 11 41.46 3.19 57.59
N ASP A 12 41.01 1.95 57.59
CA ASP A 12 40.21 1.42 56.44
C ASP A 12 38.88 2.12 56.35
N PHE A 13 38.52 2.53 55.12
CA PHE A 13 37.18 3.03 54.80
C PHE A 13 36.29 1.85 54.45
N ILE A 14 35.22 1.63 55.23
CA ILE A 14 34.23 0.59 54.99
C ILE A 14 32.95 1.23 54.49
N GLN A 15 32.63 0.96 53.24
CA GLN A 15 31.33 1.35 52.66
C GLN A 15 30.37 0.18 52.76
N ILE A 16 29.30 0.33 53.52
CA ILE A 16 28.22 -0.66 53.64
C ILE A 16 27.15 -0.34 52.65
N THR A 17 26.80 -1.28 51.76
CA THR A 17 25.66 -1.20 50.88
C THR A 17 24.57 -2.16 51.37
N ARG A 18 23.47 -1.60 51.82
CA ARG A 18 22.29 -2.42 52.20
C ARG A 18 21.52 -2.81 50.94
N VAL A 19 21.47 -4.10 50.65
CA VAL A 19 20.70 -4.67 49.56
C VAL A 19 19.45 -5.37 50.13
N GLU A 20 18.28 -5.04 49.60
CA GLU A 20 17.02 -5.68 49.93
C GLU A 20 16.20 -5.95 48.67
N THR A 21 15.38 -7.01 48.72
CA THR A 21 14.44 -7.33 47.61
C THR A 21 13.02 -7.24 48.11
N LYS A 22 12.13 -6.73 47.26
CA LYS A 22 10.67 -6.67 47.49
C LYS A 22 9.93 -7.19 46.32
N THR A 23 8.76 -7.78 46.57
CA THR A 23 7.83 -8.20 45.56
C THR A 23 6.80 -7.08 45.34
N LEU A 24 6.61 -6.68 44.07
CA LEU A 24 5.64 -5.68 43.68
C LEU A 24 4.72 -6.28 42.60
N THR A 25 3.42 -6.20 42.83
CA THR A 25 2.42 -6.66 41.85
C THR A 25 1.74 -5.44 41.22
N LYS A 26 1.60 -5.46 39.89
CA LYS A 26 1.00 -4.36 39.13
C LYS A 26 0.16 -4.90 37.97
N VAL A 27 -1.04 -4.32 37.82
CA VAL A 27 -1.87 -4.56 36.64
C VAL A 27 -1.46 -3.58 35.54
N GLU A 28 -1.18 -4.11 34.36
CA GLU A 28 -0.74 -3.36 33.18
C GLU A 28 -1.58 -3.69 31.96
N ASN A 29 -1.60 -2.79 30.98
CA ASN A 29 -2.25 -3.06 29.71
C ASN A 29 -1.42 -4.07 28.89
N LEU A 30 -2.10 -5.13 28.42
CA LEU A 30 -1.55 -6.08 27.46
C LEU A 30 -2.00 -5.65 26.06
N LYS A 31 -1.07 -5.12 25.28
CA LYS A 31 -1.36 -4.57 23.95
C LYS A 31 -1.89 -5.66 23.01
N TYR A 32 -2.89 -5.28 22.19
CA TYR A 32 -3.33 -6.13 21.09
C TYR A 32 -2.33 -6.11 19.93
N SER A 33 -2.38 -7.14 19.09
CA SER A 33 -1.64 -7.22 17.84
C SER A 33 -2.53 -6.83 16.66
N THR A 34 -1.89 -6.47 15.52
CA THR A 34 -2.60 -6.27 14.27
C THR A 34 -2.32 -7.45 13.34
N VAL A 35 -3.38 -8.15 12.94
CA VAL A 35 -3.34 -9.26 11.98
C VAL A 35 -3.80 -8.73 10.63
N THR A 36 -3.02 -8.99 9.58
CA THR A 36 -3.36 -8.66 8.20
C THR A 36 -3.79 -9.91 7.44
N LYS A 37 -4.88 -9.81 6.67
CA LYS A 37 -5.41 -10.88 5.81
C LYS A 37 -5.51 -10.40 4.37
N GLY A 38 -5.44 -11.35 3.44
CA GLY A 38 -5.52 -11.08 2.01
C GLY A 38 -4.24 -10.49 1.44
N SER A 39 -4.28 -10.11 0.18
CA SER A 39 -3.17 -9.51 -0.57
C SER A 39 -3.67 -8.43 -1.50
N GLY A 40 -2.85 -7.41 -1.75
CA GLY A 40 -3.19 -6.24 -2.56
C GLY A 40 -3.18 -4.96 -1.72
N ASN A 41 -3.34 -3.83 -2.38
CA ASN A 41 -3.26 -2.48 -1.77
C ASN A 41 -4.36 -1.53 -2.30
N TRP A 42 -5.38 -2.08 -2.97
CA TRP A 42 -6.46 -1.28 -3.53
C TRP A 42 -7.64 -1.12 -2.59
N THR A 43 -7.90 -2.14 -1.77
CA THR A 43 -8.92 -2.07 -0.73
C THR A 43 -8.31 -2.38 0.64
N ARG A 44 -8.78 -1.68 1.66
CA ARG A 44 -8.40 -1.88 3.07
C ARG A 44 -9.65 -1.80 3.94
N THR A 45 -10.03 -2.93 4.50
CA THR A 45 -11.21 -3.03 5.37
C THR A 45 -10.77 -3.46 6.77
N VAL A 46 -11.25 -2.76 7.80
CA VAL A 46 -11.08 -3.20 9.18
C VAL A 46 -12.22 -4.17 9.49
N GLU A 47 -11.90 -5.47 9.61
CA GLU A 47 -12.87 -6.51 9.92
C GLU A 47 -13.17 -6.58 11.42
N GLN A 48 -12.18 -6.25 12.24
CA GLN A 48 -12.27 -6.26 13.69
C GLN A 48 -11.36 -5.17 14.26
N GLU A 49 -11.91 -4.34 15.15
CA GLU A 49 -11.10 -3.39 15.91
C GLU A 49 -10.37 -4.10 17.05
N GLY A 50 -9.14 -3.63 17.32
CA GLY A 50 -8.32 -4.14 18.42
C GLY A 50 -8.76 -3.58 19.76
N LYS A 51 -8.63 -4.39 20.82
CA LYS A 51 -8.85 -3.98 22.20
C LYS A 51 -7.72 -4.48 23.07
N ASP A 52 -7.09 -3.58 23.85
CA ASP A 52 -6.08 -3.99 24.82
C ASP A 52 -6.68 -4.89 25.90
N GLY A 53 -5.93 -5.89 26.30
CA GLY A 53 -6.20 -6.72 27.45
C GLY A 53 -5.55 -6.17 28.72
N LYS A 54 -5.57 -6.98 29.80
CA LYS A 54 -4.93 -6.68 31.09
C LYS A 54 -4.09 -7.86 31.54
N ILE A 55 -2.91 -7.55 32.05
CA ILE A 55 -1.97 -8.52 32.62
C ILE A 55 -1.56 -8.06 34.02
N ASN A 56 -1.56 -9.00 34.94
CA ASN A 56 -1.02 -8.78 36.29
C ASN A 56 0.42 -9.30 36.33
N ARG A 57 1.37 -8.39 36.53
CA ARG A 57 2.79 -8.71 36.61
C ARG A 57 3.29 -8.60 38.03
N THR A 58 3.96 -9.64 38.48
CA THR A 58 4.69 -9.63 39.76
C THR A 58 6.17 -9.47 39.48
N TYR A 59 6.74 -8.45 40.08
CA TYR A 59 8.14 -8.07 39.95
C TYR A 59 8.91 -8.40 41.22
N LEU A 60 10.11 -8.96 41.08
CA LEU A 60 11.14 -8.91 42.12
C LEU A 60 11.96 -7.63 41.89
N VAL A 61 11.90 -6.72 42.84
CA VAL A 61 12.60 -5.42 42.79
C VAL A 61 13.73 -5.44 43.79
N THR A 62 14.96 -5.13 43.35
CA THR A 62 16.15 -5.02 44.15
C THR A 62 16.47 -3.58 44.45
N TYR A 63 16.72 -3.28 45.72
CA TYR A 63 17.11 -1.94 46.20
C TYR A 63 18.53 -1.99 46.78
N ALA A 64 19.32 -0.99 46.50
CA ALA A 64 20.61 -0.74 47.17
C ALA A 64 20.54 0.62 47.85
N ASN A 65 20.71 0.63 49.18
CA ASN A 65 20.55 1.83 50.01
C ASN A 65 19.24 2.59 49.78
N GLY A 66 18.13 1.85 49.62
CA GLY A 66 16.78 2.39 49.40
C GLY A 66 16.48 2.82 47.94
N LYS A 67 17.46 2.78 47.03
CA LYS A 67 17.26 3.11 45.62
C LYS A 67 17.09 1.83 44.80
N GLU A 68 16.07 1.77 43.94
CA GLU A 68 15.85 0.67 43.01
C GLU A 68 17.04 0.54 42.05
N THR A 69 17.61 -0.65 41.96
CA THR A 69 18.77 -0.98 41.12
C THR A 69 18.46 -2.03 40.05
N ALA A 70 17.44 -2.87 40.29
CA ALA A 70 17.01 -3.88 39.32
C ALA A 70 15.54 -4.23 39.53
N ARG A 71 14.89 -4.61 38.42
CA ARG A 71 13.52 -5.13 38.41
C ARG A 71 13.44 -6.31 37.47
N LYS A 72 12.87 -7.41 37.92
CA LYS A 72 12.67 -8.64 37.12
C LYS A 72 11.23 -9.11 37.26
N VAL A 73 10.58 -9.42 36.16
CA VAL A 73 9.27 -10.09 36.18
C VAL A 73 9.48 -11.54 36.64
N ILE A 74 8.74 -11.97 37.65
CA ILE A 74 8.80 -13.32 38.21
C ILE A 74 7.50 -14.11 38.05
N LYS A 75 6.37 -13.40 37.79
CA LYS A 75 5.08 -14.00 37.48
C LYS A 75 4.28 -13.11 36.54
N GLU A 76 3.60 -13.71 35.59
CA GLU A 76 2.61 -13.05 34.71
C GLU A 76 1.30 -13.84 34.77
N GLU A 77 0.19 -13.10 34.81
CA GLU A 77 -1.16 -13.66 34.82
C GLU A 77 -2.07 -12.78 33.95
N ILE A 78 -2.58 -13.32 32.86
CA ILE A 78 -3.49 -12.59 31.96
C ILE A 78 -4.87 -12.53 32.62
N LEU A 79 -5.30 -11.32 32.98
CA LEU A 79 -6.62 -11.05 33.55
C LEU A 79 -7.69 -10.88 32.47
N GLU A 80 -7.33 -10.20 31.38
CA GLU A 80 -8.21 -10.00 30.22
C GLU A 80 -7.36 -10.20 28.95
N LYS A 81 -7.76 -11.13 28.08
CA LYS A 81 -7.04 -11.35 26.81
C LYS A 81 -7.27 -10.16 25.88
N PRO A 82 -6.24 -9.68 25.18
CA PRO A 82 -6.43 -8.69 24.14
C PRO A 82 -7.23 -9.25 22.96
N VAL A 83 -7.93 -8.38 22.26
CA VAL A 83 -8.62 -8.70 21.01
C VAL A 83 -7.80 -8.09 19.89
N ASP A 84 -7.30 -8.90 18.98
CA ASP A 84 -6.46 -8.41 17.87
C ASP A 84 -7.27 -7.57 16.88
N LYS A 85 -6.63 -6.53 16.34
CA LYS A 85 -7.15 -5.79 15.20
C LYS A 85 -6.95 -6.62 13.93
N VAL A 86 -8.02 -6.81 13.14
CA VAL A 86 -7.95 -7.54 11.86
C VAL A 86 -8.19 -6.57 10.71
N ILE A 87 -7.20 -6.44 9.83
CA ILE A 87 -7.27 -5.64 8.62
C ILE A 87 -7.18 -6.58 7.41
N ARG A 88 -8.19 -6.50 6.54
CA ARG A 88 -8.16 -7.18 5.24
C ARG A 88 -7.69 -6.22 4.16
N TYR A 89 -6.71 -6.65 3.38
CA TYR A 89 -6.31 -6.02 2.13
C TYR A 89 -6.85 -6.82 0.95
N GLY A 90 -7.36 -6.11 -0.07
CA GLY A 90 -7.89 -6.71 -1.27
C GLY A 90 -7.24 -6.17 -2.54
N GLY A 91 -7.43 -6.90 -3.63
CA GLY A 91 -7.07 -6.51 -4.99
C GLY A 91 -8.03 -5.49 -5.60
N ILE A 92 -7.99 -5.41 -6.92
CA ILE A 92 -8.95 -4.63 -7.71
C ILE A 92 -10.23 -5.45 -7.89
N ASP A 93 -11.35 -4.88 -7.48
CA ASP A 93 -12.69 -5.41 -7.70
C ASP A 93 -13.57 -4.36 -8.41
N GLU A 94 -14.68 -4.79 -8.99
CA GLU A 94 -15.71 -3.87 -9.52
C GLU A 94 -16.20 -2.94 -8.40
N GLY A 95 -16.36 -1.65 -8.72
CA GLY A 95 -16.68 -0.61 -7.75
C GLY A 95 -15.48 -0.07 -6.95
N THR A 96 -14.29 -0.65 -7.07
CA THR A 96 -13.07 -0.08 -6.44
C THR A 96 -12.84 1.32 -6.99
N THR A 97 -12.67 2.30 -6.10
CA THR A 97 -12.36 3.69 -6.45
C THR A 97 -11.01 4.10 -5.87
N PHE A 98 -10.28 4.91 -6.62
CA PHE A 98 -9.05 5.54 -6.15
C PHE A 98 -8.85 6.91 -6.80
N THR A 99 -8.05 7.74 -6.18
CA THR A 99 -7.61 9.03 -6.74
C THR A 99 -6.14 8.91 -7.11
N GLY A 100 -5.80 9.45 -8.27
CA GLY A 100 -4.43 9.33 -8.75
C GLY A 100 -4.08 10.32 -9.84
N ARG A 101 -2.98 10.02 -10.51
CA ARG A 101 -2.43 10.83 -11.58
C ARG A 101 -2.81 10.24 -12.95
N LEU A 102 -3.43 11.06 -13.79
CA LEU A 102 -3.65 10.76 -15.20
C LEU A 102 -2.62 11.50 -16.04
N THR A 103 -1.94 10.79 -16.93
CA THR A 103 -1.00 11.33 -17.92
C THR A 103 -1.39 10.86 -19.32
N THR A 104 -0.71 11.36 -20.35
CA THR A 104 -0.96 10.97 -21.74
C THR A 104 0.32 10.49 -22.40
N TYR A 105 0.22 9.51 -23.31
CA TYR A 105 1.34 9.01 -24.07
C TYR A 105 1.00 8.81 -25.55
N GLY A 106 2.02 8.82 -26.42
CA GLY A 106 1.92 8.55 -27.84
C GLY A 106 2.47 7.17 -28.20
N GLY A 107 2.07 6.61 -29.32
CA GLY A 107 2.65 5.38 -29.87
C GLY A 107 4.11 5.53 -30.31
N ASP A 108 4.59 6.76 -30.40
CA ASP A 108 5.95 7.18 -30.75
C ASP A 108 6.74 7.72 -29.54
N CYS A 109 6.29 7.45 -28.32
CA CYS A 109 7.04 7.84 -27.13
C CYS A 109 8.40 7.13 -27.06
N ASN A 110 9.35 7.69 -26.30
CA ASN A 110 10.66 7.06 -26.14
C ASN A 110 10.52 5.64 -25.55
N GLY A 111 10.97 4.62 -26.29
CA GLY A 111 10.81 3.21 -25.95
C GLY A 111 9.45 2.61 -26.34
N CYS A 112 8.55 3.37 -26.98
CA CYS A 112 7.28 2.87 -27.49
C CYS A 112 7.45 2.28 -28.93
N GLY A 113 7.02 1.04 -29.14
CA GLY A 113 7.09 0.37 -30.43
C GLY A 113 5.78 0.38 -31.23
N GLY A 114 4.85 1.31 -30.92
CA GLY A 114 3.54 1.38 -31.60
C GLY A 114 2.60 0.23 -31.29
N ASN A 115 2.93 -0.62 -30.31
CA ASN A 115 2.10 -1.73 -29.83
C ASN A 115 2.03 -1.71 -28.30
N SER A 116 0.86 -2.00 -27.78
CA SER A 116 0.68 -2.18 -26.34
C SER A 116 1.17 -3.55 -25.86
N SER A 117 1.40 -3.68 -24.56
CA SER A 117 1.79 -4.95 -23.91
C SER A 117 0.75 -6.06 -24.05
N SER A 118 -0.52 -5.74 -24.33
CA SER A 118 -1.58 -6.71 -24.63
C SER A 118 -1.75 -7.02 -26.11
N GLY A 119 -0.91 -6.45 -26.99
CA GLY A 119 -0.94 -6.69 -28.45
C GLY A 119 -1.90 -5.79 -29.23
N VAL A 120 -2.49 -4.76 -28.63
CA VAL A 120 -3.26 -3.73 -29.34
C VAL A 120 -2.27 -2.83 -30.06
N LYS A 121 -2.48 -2.59 -31.36
CA LYS A 121 -1.67 -1.62 -32.11
C LYS A 121 -2.05 -0.20 -31.69
N LEU A 122 -1.06 0.60 -31.31
CA LEU A 122 -1.19 1.99 -30.88
C LEU A 122 -0.36 2.87 -31.82
N SER A 123 -0.85 3.03 -33.05
CA SER A 123 -0.11 3.77 -34.07
C SER A 123 -0.17 5.27 -33.85
N PRO A 124 0.97 5.98 -33.91
CA PRO A 124 0.99 7.44 -33.81
C PRO A 124 0.37 8.14 -35.02
N THR A 125 0.19 7.45 -36.14
CA THR A 125 -0.34 8.00 -37.38
C THR A 125 -1.75 7.51 -37.71
N SER A 126 -2.05 6.25 -37.40
CA SER A 126 -3.31 5.60 -37.76
C SER A 126 -4.16 5.12 -36.56
N GLY A 127 -3.76 5.49 -35.35
CA GLY A 127 -4.56 5.24 -34.14
C GLY A 127 -4.61 3.79 -33.69
N VAL A 128 -5.62 3.46 -32.92
CA VAL A 128 -5.82 2.13 -32.35
C VAL A 128 -6.23 1.15 -33.45
N ASN A 129 -5.45 0.07 -33.61
CA ASN A 129 -5.66 -0.96 -34.64
C ASN A 129 -5.91 -0.39 -36.07
N ASN A 130 -5.22 0.70 -36.41
CA ASN A 130 -5.36 1.45 -37.68
C ASN A 130 -6.77 2.02 -37.95
N SER A 131 -7.54 2.28 -36.92
CA SER A 131 -8.92 2.81 -37.05
C SER A 131 -9.01 4.32 -37.20
N HIS A 132 -7.87 5.02 -37.24
CA HIS A 132 -7.79 6.48 -37.21
C HIS A 132 -8.55 7.10 -36.02
N SER A 133 -8.58 6.37 -34.88
CA SER A 133 -9.25 6.82 -33.66
C SER A 133 -8.46 6.41 -32.41
N PRO A 134 -8.70 7.05 -31.23
CA PRO A 134 -8.05 6.68 -29.97
C PRO A 134 -8.73 5.48 -29.28
N TYR A 135 -9.75 4.90 -29.88
CA TYR A 135 -10.62 3.94 -29.21
C TYR A 135 -10.35 2.51 -29.63
N LEU A 136 -10.33 1.62 -28.63
CA LEU A 136 -10.53 0.19 -28.82
C LEU A 136 -12.03 -0.14 -28.71
N THR A 137 -12.57 -0.83 -29.72
CA THR A 137 -13.92 -1.39 -29.63
C THR A 137 -13.82 -2.75 -28.93
N TYR A 138 -14.50 -2.89 -27.80
CA TYR A 138 -14.56 -4.13 -27.04
C TYR A 138 -15.99 -4.39 -26.55
N LYS A 139 -16.51 -5.58 -26.83
CA LYS A 139 -17.89 -5.96 -26.51
C LYS A 139 -18.94 -4.91 -26.97
N GLY A 140 -18.75 -4.39 -28.19
CA GLY A 140 -19.67 -3.42 -28.81
C GLY A 140 -19.57 -1.97 -28.29
N ARG A 141 -18.62 -1.68 -27.39
CA ARG A 141 -18.39 -0.32 -26.84
C ARG A 141 -17.01 0.18 -27.17
N LYS A 142 -16.86 1.50 -27.25
CA LYS A 142 -15.59 2.19 -27.48
C LYS A 142 -14.99 2.65 -26.18
N TYR A 143 -13.69 2.37 -26.00
CA TYR A 143 -12.91 2.72 -24.82
C TYR A 143 -11.58 3.35 -25.20
N TYR A 144 -11.14 4.36 -24.48
CA TYR A 144 -9.78 4.84 -24.60
C TYR A 144 -8.79 3.76 -24.16
N CYS A 145 -7.64 3.67 -24.82
CA CYS A 145 -6.58 2.73 -24.44
C CYS A 145 -5.77 3.28 -23.28
N LEU A 146 -5.64 2.48 -22.22
CA LEU A 146 -4.92 2.84 -20.99
C LEU A 146 -3.72 1.97 -20.76
N ALA A 147 -2.62 2.59 -20.25
CA ALA A 147 -1.58 1.91 -19.52
C ALA A 147 -1.82 2.09 -18.02
N ALA A 148 -1.67 1.02 -17.25
CA ALA A 148 -1.91 1.00 -15.80
C ALA A 148 -0.93 0.10 -15.07
N ASP A 149 -0.92 0.15 -13.73
CA ASP A 149 -0.14 -0.73 -12.87
C ASP A 149 -0.43 -2.21 -13.16
N ARG A 150 0.56 -3.07 -12.94
CA ARG A 150 0.43 -4.52 -13.19
C ARG A 150 -0.64 -5.21 -12.34
N SER A 151 -0.97 -4.64 -11.17
CA SER A 151 -2.05 -5.13 -10.30
C SER A 151 -3.45 -4.89 -10.87
N ILE A 152 -3.60 -4.01 -11.88
CA ILE A 152 -4.84 -3.80 -12.61
C ILE A 152 -4.81 -4.68 -13.88
N PRO A 153 -5.61 -5.75 -13.98
CA PRO A 153 -5.53 -6.72 -15.09
C PRO A 153 -5.81 -6.08 -16.47
N PHE A 154 -5.24 -6.63 -17.54
CA PHE A 154 -5.63 -6.27 -18.89
C PHE A 154 -7.12 -6.55 -19.12
N GLY A 155 -7.78 -5.65 -19.86
CA GLY A 155 -9.22 -5.71 -20.12
C GLY A 155 -10.08 -5.08 -19.02
N THR A 156 -9.46 -4.59 -17.94
CA THR A 156 -10.19 -3.83 -16.91
C THR A 156 -10.69 -2.52 -17.50
N VAL A 157 -11.98 -2.25 -17.30
CA VAL A 157 -12.61 -0.99 -17.71
C VAL A 157 -12.62 -0.04 -16.52
N ILE A 158 -12.15 1.17 -16.77
CA ILE A 158 -12.03 2.23 -15.77
C ILE A 158 -12.82 3.44 -16.23
N LYS A 159 -13.72 3.92 -15.38
CA LYS A 159 -14.37 5.24 -15.52
C LYS A 159 -13.45 6.28 -14.91
N ILE A 160 -13.21 7.34 -15.66
CA ILE A 160 -12.25 8.40 -15.32
C ILE A 160 -13.01 9.73 -15.29
N SER A 161 -12.91 10.43 -14.18
CA SER A 161 -13.56 11.73 -13.96
C SER A 161 -12.64 12.67 -13.19
N ASN A 162 -13.01 13.94 -13.10
CA ASN A 162 -12.19 14.98 -12.47
C ASN A 162 -10.78 15.06 -13.10
N HIS A 163 -10.75 15.19 -14.42
CA HIS A 163 -9.53 15.34 -15.21
C HIS A 163 -9.55 16.64 -16.03
N ASN A 164 -8.40 17.05 -16.52
CA ASN A 164 -8.20 18.26 -17.33
C ASN A 164 -7.89 17.97 -18.80
N LEU A 165 -8.22 16.79 -19.30
CA LEU A 165 -8.10 16.47 -20.71
C LEU A 165 -9.15 17.25 -21.49
N ASN A 166 -8.83 17.63 -22.73
CA ASN A 166 -9.79 18.27 -23.64
C ASN A 166 -10.70 17.20 -24.27
N THR A 167 -11.54 16.61 -23.46
CA THR A 167 -12.51 15.54 -23.78
C THR A 167 -13.77 15.73 -22.93
N ASP A 168 -14.70 14.77 -22.97
CA ASP A 168 -15.85 14.73 -22.06
C ASP A 168 -15.40 14.73 -20.59
N SER A 169 -16.18 15.30 -19.70
CA SER A 169 -15.89 15.39 -18.27
C SER A 169 -15.75 14.02 -17.58
N THR A 170 -16.34 13.00 -18.18
CA THR A 170 -16.23 11.59 -17.77
C THR A 170 -15.96 10.74 -18.99
N ILE A 171 -14.89 9.99 -18.95
CA ILE A 171 -14.48 9.08 -20.02
C ILE A 171 -14.33 7.64 -19.50
N TYR A 172 -14.37 6.69 -20.42
CA TYR A 172 -14.16 5.28 -20.12
C TYR A 172 -12.96 4.76 -20.89
N GLY A 173 -12.04 4.16 -20.17
CA GLY A 173 -10.86 3.55 -20.76
C GLY A 173 -10.74 2.08 -20.40
N ILE A 174 -9.98 1.34 -21.21
CA ILE A 174 -9.70 -0.08 -21.02
C ILE A 174 -8.20 -0.30 -20.94
N VAL A 175 -7.78 -1.08 -19.95
CA VAL A 175 -6.35 -1.35 -19.71
C VAL A 175 -5.81 -2.32 -20.76
N VAL A 176 -4.93 -1.82 -21.59
CA VAL A 176 -4.29 -2.58 -22.69
C VAL A 176 -2.76 -2.58 -22.59
N ASP A 177 -2.17 -1.69 -21.76
CA ASP A 177 -0.74 -1.45 -21.81
C ASP A 177 -0.09 -1.40 -20.42
N ARG A 178 1.24 -1.40 -20.43
CA ARG A 178 2.12 -1.28 -19.26
C ARG A 178 3.25 -0.31 -19.57
N GLY A 179 3.50 0.60 -18.66
CA GLY A 179 4.67 1.47 -18.71
C GLY A 179 5.57 1.25 -17.50
N GLY A 180 6.89 1.30 -17.68
CA GLY A 180 7.85 1.17 -16.58
C GLY A 180 7.65 2.19 -15.46
N ALA A 181 7.18 3.39 -15.81
CA ALA A 181 6.87 4.49 -14.88
C ALA A 181 5.39 4.52 -14.44
N ILE A 182 4.53 3.61 -14.92
CA ILE A 182 3.11 3.55 -14.60
C ILE A 182 2.90 2.53 -13.50
N LYS A 183 2.84 3.02 -12.26
CA LYS A 183 2.76 2.20 -11.04
C LYS A 183 1.77 2.79 -10.05
N GLY A 184 1.17 1.92 -9.23
CA GLY A 184 0.20 2.30 -8.21
C GLY A 184 -1.02 2.99 -8.81
N ASN A 185 -1.35 4.17 -8.32
CA ASN A 185 -2.51 4.96 -8.73
C ASN A 185 -2.26 5.88 -9.95
N LYS A 186 -1.18 5.65 -10.72
CA LYS A 186 -0.93 6.35 -11.98
C LYS A 186 -1.53 5.57 -13.15
N VAL A 187 -2.28 6.28 -13.99
CA VAL A 187 -2.85 5.78 -15.24
C VAL A 187 -2.38 6.68 -16.38
N ASP A 188 -2.08 6.09 -17.53
CA ASP A 188 -1.65 6.80 -18.72
C ASP A 188 -2.60 6.51 -19.88
N ILE A 189 -3.04 7.51 -20.63
CA ILE A 189 -4.02 7.38 -21.70
C ILE A 189 -3.35 7.64 -23.06
N PHE A 190 -3.61 6.76 -24.02
CA PHE A 190 -3.10 6.89 -25.38
C PHE A 190 -3.80 8.05 -26.10
N LYS A 191 -3.00 9.05 -26.53
CA LYS A 191 -3.48 10.26 -27.25
C LYS A 191 -3.18 10.28 -28.74
N GLY A 192 -2.50 9.24 -29.26
CA GLY A 192 -2.02 9.20 -30.65
C GLY A 192 -0.52 9.37 -30.73
N SER A 193 -0.03 10.57 -31.05
CA SER A 193 1.41 10.90 -31.19
C SER A 193 1.88 11.89 -30.13
N GLU A 194 3.13 11.78 -29.73
CA GLU A 194 3.84 12.86 -28.99
C GLU A 194 4.50 13.85 -29.95
N GLY A 195 4.88 13.41 -31.13
CA GLY A 195 5.50 14.20 -32.18
C GLY A 195 4.50 14.86 -33.15
N SER A 196 4.72 14.67 -34.45
CA SER A 196 3.97 15.26 -35.54
C SER A 196 2.82 14.43 -36.07
N GLY A 197 2.59 13.24 -35.50
CA GLY A 197 1.49 12.35 -35.91
C GLY A 197 0.11 12.81 -35.45
N ALA A 198 -0.90 11.93 -35.59
CA ALA A 198 -2.26 12.23 -35.17
C ALA A 198 -2.38 12.42 -33.65
N LYS A 199 -3.03 13.50 -33.24
CA LYS A 199 -3.38 13.77 -31.83
C LYS A 199 -4.87 13.84 -31.69
N TYR A 200 -5.43 12.92 -30.94
CA TYR A 200 -6.89 12.78 -30.82
C TYR A 200 -7.49 13.69 -29.74
N PHE A 201 -6.67 14.13 -28.77
CA PHE A 201 -7.04 15.11 -27.75
C PHE A 201 -5.79 15.77 -27.16
N GLY A 202 -5.97 16.81 -26.37
CA GLY A 202 -4.89 17.54 -25.72
C GLY A 202 -4.10 16.66 -24.77
N GLY A 203 -2.78 16.84 -24.76
CA GLY A 203 -1.91 16.21 -23.77
C GLY A 203 -1.95 16.96 -22.45
N GLY A 204 -1.62 16.27 -21.37
CA GLY A 204 -1.54 16.90 -20.06
C GLY A 204 -1.32 15.94 -18.92
N THR A 205 -1.25 16.53 -17.73
CA THR A 205 -1.20 15.80 -16.47
C THR A 205 -2.30 16.30 -15.57
N SER A 206 -3.07 15.39 -15.01
CA SER A 206 -4.06 15.68 -13.99
C SER A 206 -3.71 14.91 -12.71
N THR A 207 -3.64 15.58 -11.56
CA THR A 207 -3.10 14.99 -10.31
C THR A 207 -4.17 14.45 -9.37
N ASN A 208 -5.42 14.92 -9.50
CA ASN A 208 -6.54 14.53 -8.62
C ASN A 208 -7.64 13.82 -9.40
N THR A 209 -7.28 13.07 -10.44
CA THR A 209 -8.23 12.32 -11.25
C THR A 209 -8.87 11.20 -10.42
N LYS A 210 -10.17 11.05 -10.56
CA LYS A 210 -10.94 9.97 -9.94
C LYS A 210 -11.07 8.80 -10.90
N PHE A 211 -10.74 7.63 -10.44
CA PHE A 211 -10.84 6.36 -11.15
C PHE A 211 -11.82 5.45 -10.42
N GLU A 212 -12.69 4.79 -11.18
CA GLU A 212 -13.65 3.79 -10.69
C GLU A 212 -13.55 2.55 -11.58
N ILE A 213 -13.33 1.40 -11.01
CA ILE A 213 -13.29 0.12 -11.72
C ILE A 213 -14.73 -0.29 -12.08
N VAL A 214 -15.05 -0.27 -13.36
CA VAL A 214 -16.38 -0.63 -13.87
C VAL A 214 -16.50 -2.13 -14.10
N SER A 215 -15.42 -2.77 -14.54
CA SER A 215 -15.33 -4.23 -14.63
C SER A 215 -13.87 -4.66 -14.59
N VAL A 216 -13.60 -5.80 -14.00
CA VAL A 216 -12.26 -6.37 -13.93
C VAL A 216 -12.00 -7.23 -15.16
N GLY A 217 -10.88 -7.01 -15.82
CA GLY A 217 -10.45 -7.77 -16.99
C GLY A 217 -9.86 -9.13 -16.67
N SER A 218 -9.70 -9.95 -17.71
CA SER A 218 -9.14 -11.31 -17.57
C SER A 218 -7.63 -11.36 -17.30
N GLY A 219 -6.95 -10.24 -17.49
CA GLY A 219 -5.47 -10.16 -17.42
C GLY A 219 -4.74 -10.77 -18.61
N ARG A 220 -5.44 -11.38 -19.55
CA ARG A 220 -4.84 -12.05 -20.71
C ARG A 220 -4.46 -11.05 -21.79
N ALA A 221 -3.31 -11.25 -22.44
CA ALA A 221 -2.99 -10.57 -23.70
C ALA A 221 -4.02 -10.97 -24.78
N TYR A 222 -4.22 -10.08 -25.74
CA TYR A 222 -5.17 -10.27 -26.85
C TYR A 222 -6.63 -10.54 -26.43
N PHE A 223 -7.03 -10.15 -25.23
CA PHE A 223 -8.39 -10.30 -24.68
C PHE A 223 -9.48 -9.66 -25.54
N TRP A 224 -9.11 -8.77 -26.41
CA TRP A 224 -9.96 -7.95 -27.28
C TRP A 224 -10.29 -8.57 -28.66
N ARG A 225 -9.67 -9.72 -28.98
CA ARG A 225 -9.90 -10.49 -30.21
C ARG A 225 -11.14 -11.36 -30.12
#